data_8026c29f8281de4a883cee50ec49f87a
#
_entry.id   8026c29f8281de4a883cee50ec49f87a
#
_cell.length_a   1.000
_cell.length_b   1.000
_cell.length_c   1.000
_cell.angle_alpha   90.00
_cell.angle_beta   90.00
_cell.angle_gamma   90.00
#
_symmetry.space_group_name_H-M   'P 1'
#
loop_
_entity.id
_entity.type
_entity.pdbx_description
1 polymer ?
#
loop_
_entity_poly.entity_id
_entity_poly.type
_entity_poly.pdbx_seq_one_letter_code
_entity_poly.pdbx_strand_id
1 'polypeptide(L)'
;MRFRLLALLGVVSALALPGFAQTAKPDVKGLYLLTDYPAVSVQPGTTSTINLHLRNYGLPPERLALAVSGVPKGWTATLLGGGQPVAAAMPATDDSVSLDLRLDVPKDAGTGTQTLTVNAQGEGQQVTLPLQVTLAKQLPAKLALTTELPELRGSSSSSFEYTMTIKNDSGKKL
;
A
#
# COMPACT_ATOMS: atom_id res chain seq x y z
N MET A 1 45.72 -42.50 -66.54
CA MET A 1 44.61 -41.59 -66.26
C MET A 1 44.48 -41.48 -64.76
N ARG A 2 44.86 -40.35 -64.18
CA ARG A 2 44.85 -40.11 -62.71
C ARG A 2 43.77 -39.07 -62.39
N PHE A 3 42.66 -39.51 -61.82
CA PHE A 3 41.61 -38.62 -61.29
C PHE A 3 42.00 -38.13 -59.90
N ARG A 4 42.15 -36.80 -59.77
CA ARG A 4 42.33 -36.14 -58.48
C ARG A 4 40.97 -35.73 -57.97
N LEU A 5 40.56 -36.32 -56.84
CA LEU A 5 39.34 -35.95 -56.08
C LEU A 5 39.72 -34.76 -55.19
N LEU A 6 39.12 -33.58 -55.46
CA LEU A 6 39.20 -32.41 -54.56
C LEU A 6 38.12 -32.59 -53.49
N ALA A 7 38.53 -32.72 -52.25
CA ALA A 7 37.62 -32.66 -51.10
C ALA A 7 37.43 -31.18 -50.70
N LEU A 8 36.21 -30.70 -50.79
CA LEU A 8 35.79 -29.39 -50.33
C LEU A 8 35.44 -29.50 -48.86
N LEU A 9 36.27 -28.90 -47.96
CA LEU A 9 36.03 -28.80 -46.53
C LEU A 9 35.13 -27.57 -46.26
N GLY A 10 33.83 -27.82 -45.99
CA GLY A 10 32.90 -26.77 -45.57
C GLY A 10 33.06 -26.42 -44.11
N VAL A 11 33.55 -25.25 -43.80
CA VAL A 11 33.58 -24.69 -42.42
C VAL A 11 32.21 -24.17 -42.08
N VAL A 12 31.48 -24.88 -41.22
CA VAL A 12 30.24 -24.39 -40.63
C VAL A 12 30.60 -23.54 -39.40
N SER A 13 30.57 -22.23 -39.57
CA SER A 13 30.69 -21.30 -38.44
C SER A 13 29.39 -21.28 -37.66
N ALA A 14 29.38 -21.91 -36.48
CA ALA A 14 28.26 -21.81 -35.52
C ALA A 14 28.27 -20.43 -34.87
N LEU A 15 27.32 -19.60 -35.27
CA LEU A 15 27.01 -18.32 -34.60
C LEU A 15 26.39 -18.65 -33.23
N ALA A 16 27.18 -18.59 -32.16
CA ALA A 16 26.69 -18.62 -30.79
C ALA A 16 25.95 -17.32 -30.49
N LEU A 17 24.61 -17.36 -30.46
CA LEU A 17 23.80 -16.28 -29.94
C LEU A 17 24.07 -16.11 -28.43
N PRO A 18 24.36 -14.89 -27.95
CA PRO A 18 24.46 -14.66 -26.51
C PRO A 18 23.09 -14.91 -25.90
N GLY A 19 22.98 -16.00 -25.12
CA GLY A 19 21.81 -16.25 -24.31
C GLY A 19 21.65 -15.11 -23.29
N PHE A 20 20.54 -14.37 -23.40
CA PHE A 20 20.15 -13.44 -22.36
C PHE A 20 19.95 -14.24 -21.08
N ALA A 21 20.89 -14.13 -20.14
CA ALA A 21 20.72 -14.66 -18.80
C ALA A 21 19.52 -13.93 -18.19
N GLN A 22 18.36 -14.58 -18.13
CA GLN A 22 17.23 -14.13 -17.31
C GLN A 22 17.74 -14.11 -15.87
N THR A 23 17.86 -12.90 -15.32
CA THR A 23 18.11 -12.73 -13.90
C THR A 23 16.99 -13.42 -13.14
N ALA A 24 17.27 -14.56 -12.52
CA ALA A 24 16.30 -15.29 -11.72
C ALA A 24 15.75 -14.31 -10.67
N LYS A 25 14.42 -14.11 -10.68
CA LYS A 25 13.74 -13.34 -9.64
C LYS A 25 14.10 -13.99 -8.30
N PRO A 26 14.58 -13.22 -7.30
CA PRO A 26 14.93 -13.79 -6.02
C PRO A 26 13.73 -14.57 -5.47
N ASP A 27 13.95 -15.80 -5.06
CA ASP A 27 12.94 -16.68 -4.44
C ASP A 27 12.66 -16.16 -3.02
N VAL A 28 11.79 -15.16 -2.93
CA VAL A 28 11.39 -14.55 -1.67
C VAL A 28 10.40 -15.48 -0.99
N LYS A 29 10.77 -16.00 0.19
CA LYS A 29 9.87 -16.81 1.05
C LYS A 29 9.64 -16.11 2.37
N GLY A 30 8.41 -16.17 2.86
CA GLY A 30 8.07 -15.61 4.17
C GLY A 30 6.71 -14.95 4.23
N LEU A 31 6.35 -14.53 5.43
CA LEU A 31 5.19 -13.69 5.67
C LEU A 31 5.63 -12.23 5.76
N TYR A 32 4.81 -11.35 5.21
CA TYR A 32 5.02 -9.91 5.23
C TYR A 32 3.73 -9.19 5.60
N LEU A 33 3.82 -8.30 6.57
CA LEU A 33 2.74 -7.39 6.91
C LEU A 33 3.13 -6.00 6.43
N LEU A 34 2.35 -5.45 5.53
CA LEU A 34 2.67 -4.25 4.76
C LEU A 34 1.55 -3.22 4.84
N THR A 35 1.89 -1.97 4.63
CA THR A 35 0.95 -0.86 4.39
C THR A 35 1.58 0.15 3.45
N ASP A 36 0.76 0.86 2.68
CA ASP A 36 1.22 1.95 1.82
C ASP A 36 1.58 3.20 2.65
N TYR A 37 0.97 3.35 3.83
CA TYR A 37 1.13 4.54 4.68
C TYR A 37 1.51 4.16 6.12
N PRO A 38 2.81 3.92 6.41
CA PRO A 38 3.27 3.55 7.76
C PRO A 38 3.24 4.73 8.75
N ALA A 39 3.05 5.95 8.26
CA ALA A 39 2.90 7.16 9.07
C ALA A 39 1.66 7.95 8.64
N VAL A 40 0.75 8.20 9.57
CA VAL A 40 -0.51 8.89 9.31
C VAL A 40 -0.73 10.02 10.31
N SER A 41 -1.46 11.06 9.88
CA SER A 41 -1.91 12.13 10.77
C SER A 41 -3.41 12.02 10.99
N VAL A 42 -3.83 12.01 12.25
CA VAL A 42 -5.23 11.89 12.64
C VAL A 42 -5.64 13.03 13.57
N GLN A 43 -6.94 13.29 13.66
CA GLN A 43 -7.49 14.31 14.57
C GLN A 43 -8.10 13.66 15.80
N PRO A 44 -7.98 14.27 16.98
CA PRO A 44 -8.74 13.86 18.15
C PRO A 44 -10.25 13.85 17.89
N GLY A 45 -10.93 12.84 18.37
CA GLY A 45 -12.38 12.67 18.20
C GLY A 45 -12.81 12.11 16.84
N THR A 46 -11.88 11.55 16.06
CA THR A 46 -12.18 10.96 14.76
C THR A 46 -11.86 9.48 14.72
N THR A 47 -12.50 8.79 13.78
CA THR A 47 -12.14 7.42 13.38
C THR A 47 -11.28 7.49 12.12
N SER A 48 -10.17 6.77 12.13
CA SER A 48 -9.28 6.62 10.97
C SER A 48 -9.11 5.15 10.62
N THR A 49 -8.97 4.85 9.34
CA THR A 49 -8.72 3.50 8.84
C THR A 49 -7.41 3.45 8.08
N ILE A 50 -6.57 2.46 8.41
CA ILE A 50 -5.28 2.20 7.77
C ILE A 50 -5.36 0.84 7.09
N ASN A 51 -5.13 0.79 5.79
CA ASN A 51 -5.14 -0.45 5.03
C ASN A 51 -3.84 -1.22 5.22
N LEU A 52 -3.96 -2.52 5.43
CA LEU A 52 -2.87 -3.44 5.68
C LEU A 52 -2.97 -4.63 4.72
N HIS A 53 -1.84 -5.17 4.34
CA HIS A 53 -1.74 -6.37 3.51
C HIS A 53 -0.87 -7.41 4.22
N LEU A 54 -1.47 -8.54 4.57
CA LEU A 54 -0.75 -9.70 5.09
C LEU A 54 -0.48 -10.66 3.93
N ARG A 55 0.79 -10.73 3.50
CA ARG A 55 1.19 -11.47 2.31
C ARG A 55 2.02 -12.70 2.66
N ASN A 56 1.68 -13.82 2.03
CA ASN A 56 2.42 -15.07 2.12
C ASN A 56 3.18 -15.31 0.80
N TYR A 57 4.49 -15.50 0.89
CA TYR A 57 5.34 -15.88 -0.22
C TYR A 57 5.87 -17.30 0.01
N GLY A 58 5.37 -18.25 -0.75
CA GLY A 58 5.90 -19.61 -0.85
C GLY A 58 5.83 -20.44 0.44
N LEU A 59 5.10 -20.03 1.48
CA LEU A 59 4.89 -20.83 2.70
C LEU A 59 3.55 -21.54 2.65
N PRO A 60 3.42 -22.70 3.31
CA PRO A 60 2.12 -23.32 3.52
C PRO A 60 1.16 -22.34 4.24
N PRO A 61 -0.15 -22.40 3.96
CA PRO A 61 -1.13 -21.61 4.68
C PRO A 61 -1.08 -21.91 6.17
N GLU A 62 -1.00 -20.87 6.99
CA GLU A 62 -0.99 -20.97 8.45
C GLU A 62 -1.98 -19.96 9.05
N ARG A 63 -2.68 -20.35 10.11
CA ARG A 63 -3.54 -19.45 10.86
C ARG A 63 -2.69 -18.51 11.72
N LEU A 64 -2.76 -17.22 11.45
CA LEU A 64 -2.01 -16.18 12.14
C LEU A 64 -2.96 -15.43 13.08
N ALA A 65 -2.68 -15.46 14.36
CA ALA A 65 -3.37 -14.62 15.35
C ALA A 65 -2.97 -13.16 15.14
N LEU A 66 -3.96 -12.28 15.12
CA LEU A 66 -3.77 -10.85 14.87
C LEU A 66 -3.93 -10.07 16.17
N ALA A 67 -3.02 -9.14 16.43
CA ALA A 67 -3.07 -8.27 17.59
C ALA A 67 -2.52 -6.88 17.26
N VAL A 68 -2.97 -5.86 18.00
CA VAL A 68 -2.40 -4.52 17.98
C VAL A 68 -1.88 -4.19 19.36
N SER A 69 -0.64 -3.75 19.45
CA SER A 69 0.03 -3.33 20.67
C SER A 69 0.44 -1.86 20.60
N GLY A 70 0.79 -1.27 21.75
CA GLY A 70 1.16 0.14 21.83
C GLY A 70 -0.03 1.10 21.69
N VAL A 71 -1.27 0.61 21.81
CA VAL A 71 -2.47 1.44 21.75
C VAL A 71 -2.55 2.33 22.98
N PRO A 72 -2.60 3.68 22.85
CA PRO A 72 -2.68 4.58 23.97
C PRO A 72 -3.97 4.40 24.78
N LYS A 73 -3.91 4.76 26.05
CA LYS A 73 -5.08 4.70 26.94
C LYS A 73 -6.24 5.53 26.38
N GLY A 74 -7.42 4.93 26.33
CA GLY A 74 -8.64 5.56 25.83
C GLY A 74 -8.84 5.44 24.31
N TRP A 75 -7.86 4.95 23.55
CA TRP A 75 -8.03 4.65 22.13
C TRP A 75 -8.59 3.24 21.95
N THR A 76 -9.29 3.06 20.84
CA THR A 76 -9.70 1.73 20.40
C THR A 76 -9.06 1.43 19.05
N ALA A 77 -8.37 0.28 18.95
CA ALA A 77 -7.78 -0.23 17.73
C ALA A 77 -8.43 -1.58 17.39
N THR A 78 -9.06 -1.68 16.24
CA THR A 78 -9.78 -2.88 15.80
C THR A 78 -9.28 -3.30 14.43
N LEU A 79 -8.86 -4.57 14.30
CA LEU A 79 -8.54 -5.16 13.02
C LEU A 79 -9.80 -5.69 12.34
N LEU A 80 -10.02 -5.30 11.09
CA LEU A 80 -11.16 -5.69 10.30
C LEU A 80 -10.69 -6.49 9.08
N GLY A 81 -11.46 -7.51 8.72
CA GLY A 81 -11.32 -8.26 7.47
C GLY A 81 -12.69 -8.29 6.78
N GLY A 82 -12.78 -7.76 5.56
CA GLY A 82 -14.07 -7.62 4.87
C GLY A 82 -15.08 -6.77 5.63
N GLY A 83 -14.61 -5.77 6.41
CA GLY A 83 -15.45 -4.88 7.20
C GLY A 83 -15.92 -5.44 8.55
N GLN A 84 -15.54 -6.68 8.92
CA GLN A 84 -15.90 -7.30 10.18
C GLN A 84 -14.67 -7.43 11.10
N PRO A 85 -14.83 -7.30 12.44
CA PRO A 85 -13.73 -7.54 13.38
C PRO A 85 -13.17 -8.96 13.25
N VAL A 86 -11.84 -9.06 13.12
CA VAL A 86 -11.13 -10.34 12.98
C VAL A 86 -10.02 -10.46 14.01
N ALA A 87 -9.83 -11.68 14.55
CA ALA A 87 -8.76 -12.01 15.48
C ALA A 87 -7.68 -12.90 14.84
N ALA A 88 -7.89 -13.37 13.63
CA ALA A 88 -6.92 -14.17 12.88
C ALA A 88 -7.12 -14.02 11.38
N ALA A 89 -6.04 -14.28 10.62
CA ALA A 89 -6.06 -14.40 9.17
C ALA A 89 -5.24 -15.60 8.72
N MET A 90 -5.53 -16.12 7.53
CA MET A 90 -4.80 -17.26 6.96
C MET A 90 -4.60 -17.01 5.46
N PRO A 91 -3.51 -16.32 5.06
CA PRO A 91 -3.20 -16.13 3.66
C PRO A 91 -2.83 -17.45 3.00
N ALA A 92 -3.41 -17.74 1.83
CA ALA A 92 -3.00 -18.88 1.02
C ALA A 92 -1.55 -18.72 0.52
N THR A 93 -0.94 -19.81 0.05
CA THR A 93 0.41 -19.77 -0.54
C THR A 93 0.41 -18.80 -1.73
N ASP A 94 1.40 -17.91 -1.78
CA ASP A 94 1.60 -16.87 -2.81
C ASP A 94 0.43 -15.88 -2.95
N ASP A 95 -0.36 -15.71 -1.89
CA ASP A 95 -1.52 -14.85 -1.86
C ASP A 95 -1.45 -13.83 -0.70
N SER A 96 -2.42 -12.92 -0.64
CA SER A 96 -2.51 -11.89 0.38
C SER A 96 -3.92 -11.75 0.93
N VAL A 97 -4.00 -11.42 2.22
CA VAL A 97 -5.23 -11.03 2.90
C VAL A 97 -5.19 -9.54 3.18
N SER A 98 -6.22 -8.82 2.73
CA SER A 98 -6.40 -7.41 3.05
C SER A 98 -7.07 -7.27 4.40
N LEU A 99 -6.51 -6.40 5.23
CA LEU A 99 -7.00 -6.07 6.56
C LEU A 99 -7.09 -4.54 6.68
N ASP A 100 -7.99 -4.07 7.52
CA ASP A 100 -8.09 -2.68 7.88
C ASP A 100 -7.85 -2.51 9.38
N LEU A 101 -6.96 -1.62 9.74
CA LEU A 101 -6.82 -1.18 11.13
C LEU A 101 -7.68 0.07 11.33
N ARG A 102 -8.79 -0.10 12.03
CA ARG A 102 -9.65 1.00 12.47
C ARG A 102 -9.15 1.52 13.80
N LEU A 103 -8.92 2.82 13.86
CA LEU A 103 -8.51 3.55 15.05
C LEU A 103 -9.58 4.57 15.44
N ASP A 104 -10.15 4.40 16.61
CA ASP A 104 -11.07 5.38 17.20
C ASP A 104 -10.28 6.19 18.26
N VAL A 105 -10.09 7.48 17.97
CA VAL A 105 -9.29 8.39 18.79
C VAL A 105 -10.22 9.25 19.64
N PRO A 106 -10.06 9.31 20.96
CA PRO A 106 -10.92 10.12 21.83
C PRO A 106 -10.70 11.62 21.58
N LYS A 107 -11.72 12.43 21.90
CA LYS A 107 -11.70 13.88 21.67
C LYS A 107 -10.69 14.62 22.54
N ASP A 108 -10.38 14.08 23.68
CA ASP A 108 -9.44 14.60 24.68
C ASP A 108 -8.01 14.08 24.49
N ALA A 109 -7.75 13.31 23.42
CA ALA A 109 -6.41 12.84 23.09
C ALA A 109 -5.45 14.02 22.91
N GLY A 110 -4.33 13.96 23.63
CA GLY A 110 -3.26 14.95 23.52
C GLY A 110 -2.59 14.92 22.14
N THR A 111 -1.98 16.04 21.76
CA THR A 111 -1.16 16.12 20.53
C THR A 111 0.15 15.34 20.71
N GLY A 112 0.70 14.83 19.63
CA GLY A 112 1.98 14.10 19.63
C GLY A 112 1.95 12.89 18.69
N THR A 113 3.09 12.19 18.60
CA THR A 113 3.24 10.98 17.80
C THR A 113 3.17 9.76 18.71
N GLN A 114 2.36 8.80 18.32
CA GLN A 114 2.22 7.48 18.97
C GLN A 114 2.68 6.39 18.00
N THR A 115 3.32 5.36 18.51
CA THR A 115 3.70 4.20 17.71
C THR A 115 2.83 3.01 18.13
N LEU A 116 2.03 2.52 17.18
CA LEU A 116 1.28 1.28 17.32
C LEU A 116 2.03 0.18 16.58
N THR A 117 1.91 -1.05 17.04
CA THR A 117 2.51 -2.19 16.36
C THR A 117 1.42 -3.22 16.07
N VAL A 118 1.22 -3.53 14.80
CA VAL A 118 0.36 -4.63 14.37
C VAL A 118 1.21 -5.89 14.33
N ASN A 119 0.72 -6.97 14.93
CA ASN A 119 1.39 -8.26 15.01
C ASN A 119 0.52 -9.33 14.36
N ALA A 120 1.14 -10.21 13.58
CA ALA A 120 0.55 -11.44 13.10
C ALA A 120 1.45 -12.60 13.52
N GLN A 121 0.92 -13.54 14.30
CA GLN A 121 1.68 -14.63 14.90
C GLN A 121 1.03 -15.98 14.66
N GLY A 122 1.79 -16.91 14.10
CA GLY A 122 1.47 -18.32 13.95
C GLY A 122 2.35 -19.21 14.83
N GLU A 123 2.37 -20.51 14.54
CA GLU A 123 3.22 -21.47 15.25
C GLU A 123 4.70 -21.35 14.83
N GLY A 124 4.95 -21.12 13.53
CA GLY A 124 6.29 -21.06 12.96
C GLY A 124 6.73 -19.69 12.47
N GLN A 125 5.81 -18.72 12.38
CA GLN A 125 6.07 -17.41 11.79
C GLN A 125 5.49 -16.28 12.65
N GLN A 126 6.23 -15.18 12.70
CA GLN A 126 5.79 -13.94 13.33
C GLN A 126 6.22 -12.76 12.47
N VAL A 127 5.29 -11.84 12.22
CA VAL A 127 5.58 -10.58 11.54
C VAL A 127 4.98 -9.42 12.31
N THR A 128 5.67 -8.29 12.28
CA THR A 128 5.27 -7.07 12.98
C THR A 128 5.37 -5.88 12.04
N LEU A 129 4.44 -4.94 12.19
CA LEU A 129 4.42 -3.69 11.44
C LEU A 129 4.26 -2.52 12.40
N PRO A 130 5.30 -1.69 12.59
CA PRO A 130 5.18 -0.45 13.33
C PRO A 130 4.47 0.61 12.48
N LEU A 131 3.51 1.30 13.09
CA LEU A 131 2.74 2.39 12.52
C LEU A 131 2.91 3.64 13.36
N GLN A 132 3.26 4.75 12.73
CA GLN A 132 3.33 6.05 13.40
C GLN A 132 2.02 6.81 13.20
N VAL A 133 1.38 7.18 14.29
CA VAL A 133 0.14 7.96 14.29
C VAL A 133 0.40 9.30 14.97
N THR A 134 0.38 10.37 14.20
CA THR A 134 0.59 11.73 14.70
C THR A 134 -0.76 12.39 14.92
N LEU A 135 -1.02 12.83 16.17
CA LEU A 135 -2.20 13.61 16.48
C LEU A 135 -1.91 15.09 16.24
N ALA A 136 -2.58 15.65 15.24
CA ALA A 136 -2.55 17.07 14.94
C ALA A 136 -3.92 17.67 15.25
N LYS A 137 -3.95 18.81 15.95
CA LYS A 137 -5.20 19.56 16.18
C LYS A 137 -5.83 20.05 14.88
N GLN A 138 -5.04 20.16 13.83
CA GLN A 138 -5.44 20.56 12.48
C GLN A 138 -4.70 19.74 11.44
N LEU A 139 -5.46 19.15 10.51
CA LEU A 139 -4.89 18.64 9.28
C LEU A 139 -4.37 19.81 8.43
N PRO A 140 -3.35 19.60 7.58
CA PRO A 140 -2.90 20.60 6.62
C PRO A 140 -4.08 21.12 5.80
N ALA A 141 -4.09 22.43 5.52
CA ALA A 141 -5.14 23.01 4.68
C ALA A 141 -5.12 22.33 3.30
N LYS A 142 -6.27 21.79 2.92
CA LYS A 142 -6.47 21.15 1.61
C LYS A 142 -7.67 21.79 0.94
N LEU A 143 -7.40 22.71 0.02
CA LEU A 143 -8.39 23.35 -0.81
C LEU A 143 -8.31 22.76 -2.23
N ALA A 144 -9.43 22.41 -2.80
CA ALA A 144 -9.55 22.04 -4.20
C ALA A 144 -10.49 23.06 -4.87
N LEU A 145 -10.04 23.63 -5.97
CA LEU A 145 -10.83 24.48 -6.84
C LEU A 145 -11.16 23.67 -8.11
N THR A 146 -12.42 23.51 -8.40
CA THR A 146 -12.90 22.81 -9.61
C THR A 146 -13.88 23.69 -10.37
N THR A 147 -13.85 23.60 -11.69
CA THR A 147 -14.80 24.21 -12.58
C THR A 147 -15.27 23.18 -13.62
N GLU A 148 -16.53 23.22 -14.00
CA GLU A 148 -17.08 22.34 -15.04
C GLU A 148 -16.57 22.75 -16.45
N LEU A 149 -16.31 24.05 -16.65
CA LEU A 149 -15.86 24.62 -17.93
C LEU A 149 -14.55 25.39 -17.70
N PRO A 150 -13.37 24.74 -17.88
CA PRO A 150 -12.08 25.39 -17.63
C PRO A 150 -11.73 26.44 -18.68
N GLU A 151 -12.34 26.41 -19.87
CA GLU A 151 -12.09 27.35 -20.94
C GLU A 151 -13.39 27.69 -21.67
N LEU A 152 -13.65 29.00 -21.85
CA LEU A 152 -14.72 29.51 -22.68
C LEU A 152 -14.14 30.42 -23.77
N ARG A 153 -14.63 30.26 -25.00
CA ARG A 153 -14.19 31.05 -26.15
C ARG A 153 -15.35 31.88 -26.68
N GLY A 154 -15.07 33.14 -27.04
CA GLY A 154 -16.07 34.02 -27.59
C GLY A 154 -15.45 35.23 -28.29
N SER A 155 -16.28 36.15 -28.77
CA SER A 155 -15.88 37.41 -29.35
C SER A 155 -15.61 38.47 -28.27
N SER A 156 -15.04 39.63 -28.67
CA SER A 156 -14.76 40.73 -27.74
C SER A 156 -15.99 41.33 -27.06
N SER A 157 -17.18 41.02 -27.55
CA SER A 157 -18.47 41.46 -26.96
C SER A 157 -19.19 40.35 -26.16
N SER A 158 -18.58 39.16 -26.02
CA SER A 158 -19.17 38.05 -25.28
C SER A 158 -19.04 38.26 -23.78
N SER A 159 -20.09 37.93 -23.03
CA SER A 159 -20.07 37.83 -21.58
C SER A 159 -19.97 36.36 -21.18
N PHE A 160 -19.15 36.05 -20.19
CA PHE A 160 -18.93 34.68 -19.71
C PHE A 160 -19.25 34.60 -18.23
N GLU A 161 -19.92 33.52 -17.87
CA GLU A 161 -20.19 33.18 -16.48
C GLU A 161 -19.50 31.87 -16.15
N TYR A 162 -18.77 31.85 -15.01
CA TYR A 162 -18.06 30.67 -14.52
C TYR A 162 -18.60 30.27 -13.16
N THR A 163 -18.99 29.04 -13.06
CA THR A 163 -19.27 28.41 -11.76
C THR A 163 -18.02 27.67 -11.29
N MET A 164 -17.49 28.09 -10.13
CA MET A 164 -16.35 27.44 -9.49
C MET A 164 -16.80 26.86 -8.16
N THR A 165 -16.41 25.60 -7.93
CA THR A 165 -16.67 24.91 -6.65
C THR A 165 -15.35 24.87 -5.85
N ILE A 166 -15.39 25.45 -4.65
CA ILE A 166 -14.30 25.36 -3.68
C ILE A 166 -14.64 24.25 -2.69
N LYS A 167 -13.85 23.18 -2.66
CA LYS A 167 -13.96 22.13 -1.68
C LYS A 167 -12.93 22.33 -0.60
N ASN A 168 -13.38 22.43 0.63
CA ASN A 168 -12.52 22.58 1.81
C ASN A 168 -12.41 21.23 2.54
N ASP A 169 -11.30 20.54 2.34
CA ASP A 169 -10.98 19.27 3.02
C ASP A 169 -9.97 19.49 4.17
N SER A 170 -9.80 20.72 4.65
CA SER A 170 -8.82 21.06 5.69
C SER A 170 -9.29 20.79 7.12
N GLY A 171 -10.53 20.35 7.32
CA GLY A 171 -11.10 20.15 8.66
C GLY A 171 -11.36 21.43 9.46
N LYS A 172 -11.18 22.61 8.85
CA LYS A 172 -11.55 23.94 9.40
C LYS A 172 -12.64 24.59 8.57
N LYS A 173 -13.52 25.36 9.22
CA LYS A 173 -14.30 26.38 8.49
C LYS A 173 -13.33 27.44 7.97
N LEU A 174 -13.51 27.81 6.71
CA LEU A 174 -12.91 29.00 6.12
C LEU A 174 -13.67 30.23 6.58
#